data_c13bd8115e4151de888f08f743ee2751
#
_entry.id   c13bd8115e4151de888f08f743ee2751
#
_cell.length_a   1.000
_cell.length_b   1.000
_cell.length_c   1.000
_cell.angle_alpha   90.00
_cell.angle_beta   90.00
_cell.angle_gamma   90.00
#
_symmetry.space_group_name_H-M   'P 1'
#
loop_
_entity.id
_entity.type
_entity.pdbx_description
1 polymer ?
#
loop_
_entity_poly.entity_id
_entity_poly.type
_entity_poly.pdbx_seq_one_letter_code
_entity_poly.pdbx_strand_id
1 'polypeptide(L)'
;MTRTVLREVRVYRDGAFGAPEDLVVDGGLIDSAPADGPGAVSGGYLVPGLIDCHVHLYGPETLSALAAHGVTTGLDMSSPAPLVAALRGLPGTTDIRSPLMAANSPASAHAARMKDIPAFDDALVAGATHADAWVDRHAEQGADFIKVVIDLPGFDQETVDALVGAAHARGLKVVAHAARSDAVAMAQRAGVDVLTHAPLDRPVGPDQAAELVATGTVIVPTLAMMQGIVENLAAKGVPGPVYEPARASVATLHAAGMPILAGTDANATPAAPASPVFGESLHDELALLVDAGLTPAEALDAATGIATEHFGLADRGRIAPGLRADLVLLADDPTVDISATRTVRGVWIAGERVVGAP
;
A
#
# COMPACT_ATOMS: atom_id res chain seq x y z
N MET A 1 3.47 -28.63 1.60
CA MET A 1 2.35 -27.90 1.00
C MET A 1 1.71 -28.83 -0.02
N THR A 2 0.38 -28.84 -0.11
CA THR A 2 -0.39 -29.70 -1.03
C THR A 2 -0.46 -29.04 -2.40
N ARG A 3 -0.34 -29.86 -3.44
CA ARG A 3 -0.57 -29.43 -4.83
C ARG A 3 -2.05 -29.07 -5.01
N THR A 4 -2.34 -27.90 -5.56
CA THR A 4 -3.68 -27.38 -5.82
C THR A 4 -3.87 -27.12 -7.30
N VAL A 5 -5.02 -27.50 -7.85
CA VAL A 5 -5.38 -27.24 -9.26
C VAL A 5 -6.63 -26.36 -9.27
N LEU A 6 -6.52 -25.19 -9.92
CA LEU A 6 -7.64 -24.29 -10.21
C LEU A 6 -8.08 -24.54 -11.64
N ARG A 7 -9.35 -24.93 -11.87
CA ARG A 7 -9.88 -25.34 -13.16
C ARG A 7 -10.64 -24.22 -13.86
N GLU A 8 -10.45 -24.12 -15.17
CA GLU A 8 -11.24 -23.23 -16.04
C GLU A 8 -11.32 -21.79 -15.52
N VAL A 9 -10.25 -21.31 -14.85
CA VAL A 9 -10.17 -19.93 -14.37
C VAL A 9 -9.71 -18.99 -15.47
N ARG A 10 -10.28 -17.79 -15.52
CA ARG A 10 -9.77 -16.71 -16.36
C ARG A 10 -8.68 -15.99 -15.61
N VAL A 11 -7.47 -16.02 -16.12
CA VAL A 11 -6.28 -15.45 -15.45
C VAL A 11 -6.03 -14.04 -15.93
N TYR A 12 -5.85 -13.12 -15.01
CA TYR A 12 -5.47 -11.72 -15.28
C TYR A 12 -3.99 -11.64 -15.66
N ARG A 13 -3.72 -11.10 -16.85
CA ARG A 13 -2.38 -10.80 -17.35
C ARG A 13 -2.42 -9.56 -18.23
N ASP A 14 -1.46 -8.68 -18.07
CA ASP A 14 -1.26 -7.52 -18.94
C ASP A 14 -2.54 -6.69 -19.17
N GLY A 15 -3.28 -6.41 -18.10
CA GLY A 15 -4.47 -5.56 -18.12
C GLY A 15 -5.77 -6.26 -18.56
N ALA A 16 -5.78 -7.58 -18.82
CA ALA A 16 -6.94 -8.29 -19.32
C ALA A 16 -7.05 -9.74 -18.84
N PHE A 17 -8.26 -10.31 -18.95
CA PHE A 17 -8.50 -11.73 -18.71
C PHE A 17 -8.45 -12.54 -20.00
N GLY A 18 -7.69 -13.67 -19.96
CA GLY A 18 -7.62 -14.63 -21.04
C GLY A 18 -8.84 -15.56 -21.13
N ALA A 19 -8.79 -16.50 -22.08
CA ALA A 19 -9.72 -17.63 -22.12
C ALA A 19 -9.57 -18.47 -20.83
N PRO A 20 -10.61 -19.25 -20.43
CA PRO A 20 -10.48 -20.15 -19.29
C PRO A 20 -9.32 -21.13 -19.47
N GLU A 21 -8.50 -21.27 -18.45
CA GLU A 21 -7.37 -22.19 -18.40
C GLU A 21 -7.28 -22.86 -17.01
N ASP A 22 -6.48 -23.91 -16.93
CA ASP A 22 -6.19 -24.56 -15.66
C ASP A 22 -4.85 -24.01 -15.12
N LEU A 23 -4.81 -23.70 -13.81
CA LEU A 23 -3.61 -23.23 -13.14
C LEU A 23 -3.22 -24.20 -12.01
N VAL A 24 -1.95 -24.51 -11.94
CA VAL A 24 -1.37 -25.38 -10.90
C VAL A 24 -0.60 -24.55 -9.89
N VAL A 25 -0.81 -24.87 -8.62
CA VAL A 25 -0.01 -24.35 -7.50
C VAL A 25 0.64 -25.55 -6.81
N ASP A 26 1.97 -25.54 -6.70
CA ASP A 26 2.72 -26.57 -6.00
C ASP A 26 3.86 -25.95 -5.17
N GLY A 27 4.06 -26.45 -3.96
CA GLY A 27 5.11 -25.96 -3.07
C GLY A 27 5.01 -24.48 -2.70
N GLY A 28 3.84 -23.85 -2.88
CA GLY A 28 3.64 -22.43 -2.63
C GLY A 28 3.89 -21.51 -3.85
N LEU A 29 4.25 -22.09 -4.98
CA LEU A 29 4.56 -21.40 -6.23
C LEU A 29 3.54 -21.77 -7.32
N ILE A 30 3.41 -20.89 -8.29
CA ILE A 30 2.67 -21.16 -9.53
C ILE A 30 3.54 -22.12 -10.37
N ASP A 31 2.95 -23.24 -10.79
CA ASP A 31 3.67 -24.30 -11.53
C ASP A 31 3.21 -24.35 -13.00
N SER A 32 4.13 -24.70 -13.89
CA SER A 32 3.88 -24.96 -15.32
C SER A 32 3.54 -26.41 -15.63
N ALA A 33 3.52 -27.29 -14.62
CA ALA A 33 3.21 -28.71 -14.80
C ALA A 33 1.76 -28.92 -15.28
N PRO A 34 1.49 -30.04 -15.99
CA PRO A 34 0.13 -30.40 -16.38
C PRO A 34 -0.83 -30.44 -15.19
N ALA A 35 -2.05 -29.97 -15.41
CA ALA A 35 -3.09 -29.89 -14.38
C ALA A 35 -3.77 -31.25 -14.14
N ASP A 36 -3.00 -32.27 -13.70
CA ASP A 36 -3.52 -33.60 -13.38
C ASP A 36 -4.23 -33.64 -12.02
N GLY A 37 -5.25 -34.47 -11.88
CA GLY A 37 -5.99 -34.67 -10.65
C GLY A 37 -7.26 -33.81 -10.51
N PRO A 38 -7.98 -33.92 -9.41
CA PRO A 38 -9.19 -33.15 -9.17
C PRO A 38 -8.89 -31.66 -8.97
N GLY A 39 -9.79 -30.78 -9.43
CA GLY A 39 -9.70 -29.35 -9.17
C GLY A 39 -10.19 -28.99 -7.77
N ALA A 40 -9.54 -28.04 -7.13
CA ALA A 40 -9.97 -27.49 -5.84
C ALA A 40 -11.12 -26.46 -6.01
N VAL A 41 -11.12 -25.74 -7.13
CA VAL A 41 -12.16 -24.79 -7.53
C VAL A 41 -12.29 -24.78 -9.07
N SER A 42 -13.41 -24.30 -9.60
CA SER A 42 -13.63 -24.17 -11.03
C SER A 42 -14.32 -22.84 -11.37
N GLY A 43 -13.88 -22.24 -12.47
CA GLY A 43 -14.40 -20.98 -13.02
C GLY A 43 -14.12 -19.76 -12.15
N GLY A 44 -14.41 -18.60 -12.69
CA GLY A 44 -14.18 -17.30 -12.06
C GLY A 44 -12.96 -16.56 -12.64
N TYR A 45 -12.66 -15.41 -12.04
CA TYR A 45 -11.63 -14.48 -12.47
C TYR A 45 -10.48 -14.50 -11.46
N LEU A 46 -9.32 -14.94 -11.88
CA LEU A 46 -8.16 -15.10 -11.01
C LEU A 46 -7.21 -13.93 -11.20
N VAL A 47 -7.02 -13.15 -10.14
CA VAL A 47 -6.09 -12.02 -10.10
C VAL A 47 -4.91 -12.32 -9.17
N PRO A 48 -3.76 -11.64 -9.30
CA PRO A 48 -2.71 -11.69 -8.29
C PRO A 48 -3.27 -11.28 -6.93
N GLY A 49 -2.66 -11.74 -5.86
CA GLY A 49 -2.96 -11.26 -4.52
C GLY A 49 -2.84 -9.74 -4.44
N LEU A 50 -3.84 -9.10 -3.86
CA LEU A 50 -3.87 -7.65 -3.73
C LEU A 50 -2.80 -7.16 -2.73
N ILE A 51 -2.27 -5.98 -2.97
CA ILE A 51 -1.26 -5.31 -2.14
C ILE A 51 -1.86 -3.99 -1.67
N ASP A 52 -1.96 -3.82 -0.36
CA ASP A 52 -2.26 -2.52 0.24
C ASP A 52 -0.95 -1.81 0.59
N CYS A 53 -0.63 -0.75 -0.16
CA CYS A 53 0.63 -0.03 -0.05
C CYS A 53 0.67 0.97 1.13
N HIS A 54 -0.35 0.99 2.00
CA HIS A 54 -0.35 1.83 3.19
C HIS A 54 -1.32 1.28 4.24
N VAL A 55 -0.78 0.57 5.23
CA VAL A 55 -1.56 0.06 6.38
C VAL A 55 -0.80 0.31 7.68
N HIS A 56 -1.49 0.16 8.82
CA HIS A 56 -0.89 0.14 10.15
C HIS A 56 -1.21 -1.17 10.85
N LEU A 57 -0.21 -1.75 11.56
CA LEU A 57 -0.34 -3.07 12.17
C LEU A 57 -0.65 -2.96 13.67
N TYR A 58 -1.50 -3.88 14.16
CA TYR A 58 -1.87 -3.94 15.58
C TYR A 58 -1.71 -5.35 16.16
N GLY A 59 -1.81 -6.39 15.32
CA GLY A 59 -1.68 -7.78 15.74
C GLY A 59 -1.98 -8.76 14.61
N PRO A 60 -1.97 -10.07 14.87
CA PRO A 60 -2.30 -11.10 13.88
C PRO A 60 -3.73 -10.95 13.30
N GLU A 61 -4.65 -10.38 14.07
CA GLU A 61 -6.02 -10.09 13.63
C GLU A 61 -6.06 -9.08 12.48
N THR A 62 -5.13 -8.12 12.46
CA THR A 62 -4.97 -7.17 11.34
C THR A 62 -4.63 -7.91 10.05
N LEU A 63 -3.67 -8.85 10.11
CA LEU A 63 -3.26 -9.64 8.96
C LEU A 63 -4.38 -10.55 8.46
N SER A 64 -5.15 -11.13 9.38
CA SER A 64 -6.31 -11.96 9.04
C SER A 64 -7.44 -11.16 8.39
N ALA A 65 -7.70 -9.94 8.88
CA ALA A 65 -8.69 -9.04 8.29
C ALA A 65 -8.29 -8.62 6.86
N LEU A 66 -7.02 -8.29 6.64
CA LEU A 66 -6.48 -8.00 5.30
C LEU A 66 -6.66 -9.20 4.36
N ALA A 67 -6.23 -10.40 4.78
CA ALA A 67 -6.35 -11.63 4.00
C ALA A 67 -7.78 -11.97 3.62
N ALA A 68 -8.75 -11.73 4.52
CA ALA A 68 -10.19 -12.00 4.29
C ALA A 68 -10.73 -11.24 3.06
N HIS A 69 -10.13 -10.12 2.70
CA HIS A 69 -10.51 -9.27 1.57
C HIS A 69 -9.56 -9.38 0.36
N GLY A 70 -8.70 -10.42 0.33
CA GLY A 70 -7.78 -10.65 -0.80
C GLY A 70 -6.47 -9.88 -0.73
N VAL A 71 -6.20 -9.13 0.34
CA VAL A 71 -4.92 -8.46 0.54
C VAL A 71 -3.89 -9.46 1.05
N THR A 72 -2.99 -9.88 0.18
CA THR A 72 -1.98 -10.90 0.48
C THR A 72 -0.64 -10.30 0.92
N THR A 73 -0.45 -9.00 0.66
CA THR A 73 0.71 -8.23 1.12
C THR A 73 0.27 -6.86 1.61
N GLY A 74 0.72 -6.45 2.79
CA GLY A 74 0.49 -5.13 3.37
C GLY A 74 1.81 -4.41 3.61
N LEU A 75 1.88 -3.13 3.20
CA LEU A 75 3.02 -2.27 3.50
C LEU A 75 2.68 -1.43 4.72
N ASP A 76 3.23 -1.83 5.86
CA ASP A 76 3.11 -1.08 7.11
C ASP A 76 3.81 0.26 7.02
N MET A 77 3.24 1.29 7.62
CA MET A 77 3.78 2.64 7.54
C MET A 77 4.28 3.21 8.86
N SER A 78 4.05 2.52 9.96
CA SER A 78 4.70 2.81 11.25
C SER A 78 4.29 1.79 12.31
N SER A 79 5.21 0.92 12.70
CA SER A 79 4.99 -0.04 13.78
C SER A 79 6.27 -0.30 14.58
N PRO A 80 6.19 -0.56 15.89
CA PRO A 80 7.36 -0.90 16.69
C PRO A 80 8.06 -2.18 16.20
N ALA A 81 9.39 -2.20 16.19
CA ALA A 81 10.19 -3.35 15.74
C ALA A 81 9.78 -4.70 16.37
N PRO A 82 9.47 -4.79 17.69
CA PRO A 82 9.02 -6.07 18.26
C PRO A 82 7.68 -6.56 17.69
N LEU A 83 6.75 -5.67 17.39
CA LEU A 83 5.48 -6.04 16.75
C LEU A 83 5.71 -6.57 15.33
N VAL A 84 6.50 -5.83 14.54
CA VAL A 84 6.84 -6.25 13.16
C VAL A 84 7.52 -7.61 13.16
N ALA A 85 8.49 -7.84 14.06
CA ALA A 85 9.18 -9.12 14.20
C ALA A 85 8.22 -10.27 14.57
N ALA A 86 7.23 -10.01 15.40
CA ALA A 86 6.23 -11.02 15.79
C ALA A 86 5.24 -11.36 14.65
N LEU A 87 5.02 -10.44 13.69
CA LEU A 87 4.04 -10.61 12.62
C LEU A 87 4.68 -11.11 11.31
N ARG A 88 5.97 -10.88 11.09
CA ARG A 88 6.64 -11.33 9.86
C ARG A 88 6.64 -12.84 9.72
N GLY A 89 6.22 -13.30 8.55
CA GLY A 89 6.28 -14.71 8.17
C GLY A 89 5.27 -15.60 8.91
N LEU A 90 4.23 -15.06 9.51
CA LEU A 90 3.13 -15.86 10.05
C LEU A 90 2.43 -16.62 8.91
N PRO A 91 2.39 -17.97 8.95
CA PRO A 91 1.80 -18.77 7.88
C PRO A 91 0.30 -18.50 7.73
N GLY A 92 -0.19 -18.53 6.49
CA GLY A 92 -1.61 -18.36 6.18
C GLY A 92 -2.15 -16.96 6.47
N THR A 93 -1.30 -15.95 6.61
CA THR A 93 -1.69 -14.56 6.83
C THR A 93 -1.06 -13.64 5.79
N THR A 94 -1.58 -12.42 5.69
CA THR A 94 -1.00 -11.36 4.86
C THR A 94 0.48 -11.15 5.18
N ASP A 95 1.35 -11.21 4.15
CA ASP A 95 2.78 -10.89 4.29
C ASP A 95 2.98 -9.38 4.46
N ILE A 96 4.06 -8.96 5.12
CA ILE A 96 4.28 -7.55 5.44
C ILE A 96 5.67 -7.05 5.07
N ARG A 97 5.74 -5.76 4.72
CA ARG A 97 6.96 -4.96 4.72
C ARG A 97 6.74 -3.76 5.62
N SER A 98 7.79 -3.28 6.29
CA SER A 98 7.67 -2.23 7.30
C SER A 98 8.91 -1.35 7.36
N PRO A 99 8.75 -0.04 7.54
CA PRO A 99 9.84 0.90 7.87
C PRO A 99 10.21 0.83 9.35
N LEU A 100 9.51 0.02 10.14
CA LEU A 100 9.46 0.14 11.59
C LEU A 100 8.80 1.48 11.99
N MET A 101 9.31 2.22 12.99
CA MET A 101 8.74 3.52 13.34
C MET A 101 9.05 4.57 12.27
N ALA A 102 8.05 5.39 11.93
CA ALA A 102 8.23 6.50 11.00
C ALA A 102 8.99 7.66 11.66
N ALA A 103 9.91 8.31 10.94
CA ALA A 103 10.60 9.51 11.41
C ALA A 103 9.61 10.67 11.62
N ASN A 104 9.57 11.23 12.81
CA ASN A 104 8.71 12.34 13.21
C ASN A 104 9.50 13.48 13.82
N SER A 105 9.15 14.71 13.48
CA SER A 105 9.65 15.89 14.19
C SER A 105 8.98 16.02 15.55
N PRO A 106 9.73 16.25 16.65
CA PRO A 106 9.13 16.54 17.96
C PRO A 106 8.19 17.76 17.96
N ALA A 107 8.35 18.66 16.98
CA ALA A 107 7.55 19.87 16.85
C ALA A 107 6.25 19.68 16.03
N SER A 108 6.03 18.50 15.46
CA SER A 108 4.88 18.26 14.58
C SER A 108 3.58 18.03 15.34
N ALA A 109 2.46 18.42 14.73
CA ALA A 109 1.13 18.08 15.25
C ALA A 109 0.90 16.56 15.25
N HIS A 110 1.48 15.84 14.32
CA HIS A 110 1.45 14.38 14.27
C HIS A 110 2.10 13.78 15.51
N ALA A 111 3.34 14.20 15.86
CA ALA A 111 4.01 13.72 17.07
C ALA A 111 3.21 14.03 18.34
N ALA A 112 2.60 15.21 18.43
CA ALA A 112 1.76 15.57 19.56
C ALA A 112 0.55 14.65 19.75
N ARG A 113 -0.05 14.17 18.65
CA ARG A 113 -1.17 13.20 18.67
C ARG A 113 -0.72 11.78 19.04
N MET A 114 0.48 11.39 18.67
CA MET A 114 1.00 10.02 18.79
C MET A 114 1.85 9.78 20.04
N LYS A 115 2.10 10.81 20.87
CA LYS A 115 3.00 10.76 22.02
C LYS A 115 2.73 9.66 23.05
N ASP A 116 1.48 9.19 23.14
CA ASP A 116 1.05 8.16 24.08
C ASP A 116 1.13 6.73 23.49
N ILE A 117 1.58 6.58 22.22
CA ILE A 117 1.79 5.28 21.60
C ILE A 117 3.08 4.66 22.17
N PRO A 118 3.05 3.38 22.61
CA PRO A 118 4.25 2.69 23.05
C PRO A 118 5.40 2.77 22.03
N ALA A 119 6.62 3.00 22.49
CA ALA A 119 7.83 3.14 21.67
C ALA A 119 7.83 4.34 20.70
N PHE A 120 6.93 5.32 20.84
CA PHE A 120 6.90 6.48 19.93
C PHE A 120 8.18 7.34 20.01
N ASP A 121 8.92 7.29 21.14
CA ASP A 121 10.20 7.98 21.26
C ASP A 121 11.23 7.54 20.20
N ASP A 122 11.16 6.29 19.72
CA ASP A 122 11.99 5.78 18.63
C ASP A 122 11.71 6.44 17.28
N ALA A 123 10.54 7.06 17.13
CA ALA A 123 10.15 7.82 15.93
C ALA A 123 10.76 9.22 15.88
N LEU A 124 11.22 9.76 17.01
CA LEU A 124 11.59 11.18 17.09
C LEU A 124 12.98 11.44 16.54
N VAL A 125 13.08 12.39 15.61
CA VAL A 125 14.33 12.91 15.06
C VAL A 125 14.43 14.41 15.35
N ALA A 126 15.43 14.81 16.12
CA ALA A 126 15.53 16.19 16.62
C ALA A 126 16.13 17.18 15.60
N GLY A 127 16.55 16.73 14.43
CA GLY A 127 17.12 17.57 13.37
C GLY A 127 18.13 16.81 12.48
N ALA A 128 18.66 17.45 11.47
CA ALA A 128 19.50 16.87 10.43
C ALA A 128 20.71 16.07 10.98
N THR A 129 21.35 16.56 12.02
CA THR A 129 22.52 15.90 12.65
C THR A 129 22.20 14.53 13.28
N HIS A 130 20.93 14.20 13.49
CA HIS A 130 20.49 12.92 14.05
C HIS A 130 20.01 11.95 12.97
N ALA A 131 19.83 12.40 11.72
CA ALA A 131 19.23 11.62 10.65
C ALA A 131 20.01 10.35 10.34
N ASP A 132 21.33 10.45 10.17
CA ASP A 132 22.18 9.34 9.78
C ASP A 132 22.13 8.18 10.81
N ALA A 133 22.34 8.51 12.09
CA ALA A 133 22.28 7.54 13.17
C ALA A 133 20.87 6.94 13.38
N TRP A 134 19.83 7.72 13.12
CA TRP A 134 18.45 7.22 13.20
C TRP A 134 18.15 6.22 12.08
N VAL A 135 18.54 6.53 10.84
CA VAL A 135 18.37 5.64 9.69
C VAL A 135 19.22 4.38 9.84
N ASP A 136 20.48 4.48 10.32
CA ASP A 136 21.34 3.32 10.60
C ASP A 136 20.65 2.34 11.53
N ARG A 137 20.14 2.83 12.66
CA ARG A 137 19.44 1.99 13.65
C ARG A 137 18.24 1.27 13.04
N HIS A 138 17.44 1.94 12.21
CA HIS A 138 16.29 1.31 11.55
C HIS A 138 16.71 0.26 10.51
N ALA A 139 17.75 0.54 9.73
CA ALA A 139 18.31 -0.41 8.78
C ALA A 139 18.85 -1.68 9.49
N GLU A 140 19.61 -1.51 10.58
CA GLU A 140 20.13 -2.61 11.40
C GLU A 140 19.01 -3.45 12.06
N GLN A 141 17.89 -2.83 12.40
CA GLN A 141 16.70 -3.51 12.93
C GLN A 141 15.87 -4.20 11.84
N GLY A 142 16.22 -4.06 10.56
CA GLY A 142 15.57 -4.73 9.44
C GLY A 142 14.36 -3.99 8.87
N ALA A 143 14.40 -2.65 8.84
CA ALA A 143 13.46 -1.86 8.07
C ALA A 143 13.58 -2.20 6.57
N ASP A 144 12.45 -2.39 5.89
CA ASP A 144 12.42 -2.66 4.44
C ASP A 144 12.57 -1.37 3.62
N PHE A 145 12.20 -0.24 4.18
CA PHE A 145 12.30 1.13 3.64
C PHE A 145 12.25 2.13 4.80
N ILE A 146 12.44 3.41 4.54
CA ILE A 146 12.32 4.47 5.55
C ILE A 146 11.02 5.24 5.34
N LYS A 147 10.28 5.51 6.41
CA LYS A 147 9.09 6.39 6.40
C LYS A 147 9.42 7.70 7.10
N VAL A 148 9.07 8.83 6.45
CA VAL A 148 9.24 10.18 7.01
C VAL A 148 7.89 10.88 7.05
N VAL A 149 7.53 11.48 8.20
CA VAL A 149 6.32 12.29 8.35
C VAL A 149 6.67 13.75 8.12
N ILE A 150 6.28 14.26 6.96
CA ILE A 150 6.44 15.68 6.60
C ILE A 150 5.12 16.39 6.94
N ASP A 151 5.01 16.82 8.20
CA ASP A 151 3.90 17.63 8.73
C ASP A 151 4.42 19.05 9.01
N LEU A 152 3.62 20.05 8.77
CA LEU A 152 4.01 21.46 8.95
C LEU A 152 3.07 22.17 9.94
N PRO A 153 3.59 22.71 11.06
CA PRO A 153 5.01 22.76 11.46
C PRO A 153 5.57 21.38 11.80
N GLY A 154 6.87 21.18 11.55
CA GLY A 154 7.54 19.89 11.77
C GLY A 154 9.01 19.95 11.39
N PHE A 155 9.48 19.05 10.55
CA PHE A 155 10.83 19.08 10.01
C PHE A 155 11.07 20.31 9.13
N ASP A 156 12.29 20.84 9.19
CA ASP A 156 12.81 21.75 8.16
C ASP A 156 13.33 20.95 6.95
N GLN A 157 13.61 21.66 5.85
CA GLN A 157 14.10 21.04 4.60
C GLN A 157 15.42 20.29 4.83
N GLU A 158 16.34 20.87 5.59
CA GLU A 158 17.65 20.28 5.87
C GLU A 158 17.53 18.91 6.56
N THR A 159 16.59 18.78 7.49
CA THR A 159 16.33 17.50 8.18
C THR A 159 15.73 16.47 7.24
N VAL A 160 14.78 16.86 6.38
CA VAL A 160 14.20 15.93 5.39
C VAL A 160 15.26 15.48 4.38
N ASP A 161 16.07 16.41 3.87
CA ASP A 161 17.15 16.09 2.94
C ASP A 161 18.18 15.13 3.57
N ALA A 162 18.52 15.34 4.85
CA ALA A 162 19.43 14.47 5.58
C ALA A 162 18.88 13.05 5.77
N LEU A 163 17.58 12.93 6.09
CA LEU A 163 16.91 11.61 6.24
C LEU A 163 16.87 10.86 4.91
N VAL A 164 16.50 11.54 3.82
CA VAL A 164 16.46 10.97 2.47
C VAL A 164 17.86 10.55 2.03
N GLY A 165 18.85 11.44 2.17
CA GLY A 165 20.23 11.14 1.82
C GLY A 165 20.82 9.96 2.59
N ALA A 166 20.55 9.87 3.90
CA ALA A 166 20.97 8.76 4.74
C ALA A 166 20.34 7.42 4.32
N ALA A 167 19.04 7.43 3.98
CA ALA A 167 18.34 6.23 3.49
C ALA A 167 18.88 5.78 2.13
N HIS A 168 19.03 6.68 1.18
CA HIS A 168 19.56 6.39 -0.16
C HIS A 168 21.01 5.87 -0.11
N ALA A 169 21.85 6.40 0.79
CA ALA A 169 23.22 5.91 1.00
C ALA A 169 23.26 4.44 1.44
N ARG A 170 22.15 3.91 1.97
CA ARG A 170 21.98 2.50 2.40
C ARG A 170 21.15 1.68 1.43
N GLY A 171 20.77 2.24 0.29
CA GLY A 171 19.93 1.58 -0.72
C GLY A 171 18.47 1.40 -0.27
N LEU A 172 18.03 2.13 0.75
CA LEU A 172 16.64 2.11 1.22
C LEU A 172 15.83 3.21 0.54
N LYS A 173 14.63 2.87 0.09
CA LYS A 173 13.65 3.83 -0.42
C LYS A 173 13.07 4.67 0.72
N VAL A 174 12.62 5.87 0.38
CA VAL A 174 11.95 6.77 1.31
C VAL A 174 10.50 6.97 0.91
N VAL A 175 9.60 6.67 1.84
CA VAL A 175 8.16 6.92 1.76
C VAL A 175 7.82 8.13 2.63
N ALA A 176 7.23 9.18 2.05
CA ALA A 176 6.90 10.41 2.77
C ALA A 176 5.40 10.58 2.98
N HIS A 177 4.97 10.78 4.23
CA HIS A 177 3.67 11.35 4.53
C HIS A 177 3.67 12.84 4.12
N ALA A 178 2.80 13.23 3.21
CA ALA A 178 2.70 14.61 2.70
C ALA A 178 1.25 14.93 2.31
N ALA A 179 0.40 15.17 3.33
CA ALA A 179 -1.05 15.39 3.14
C ALA A 179 -1.42 16.85 2.78
N ARG A 180 -0.42 17.71 2.56
CA ARG A 180 -0.57 19.13 2.19
C ARG A 180 0.38 19.49 1.05
N SER A 181 -0.03 20.45 0.23
CA SER A 181 0.73 20.88 -0.95
C SER A 181 2.14 21.40 -0.63
N ASP A 182 2.34 22.06 0.51
CA ASP A 182 3.64 22.53 0.99
C ASP A 182 4.54 21.36 1.43
N ALA A 183 3.97 20.33 2.07
CA ALA A 183 4.67 19.09 2.42
C ALA A 183 5.06 18.30 1.15
N VAL A 184 4.18 18.20 0.16
CA VAL A 184 4.51 17.59 -1.16
C VAL A 184 5.70 18.30 -1.80
N ALA A 185 5.72 19.64 -1.80
CA ALA A 185 6.84 20.40 -2.36
C ALA A 185 8.15 20.18 -1.59
N MET A 186 8.09 20.01 -0.26
CA MET A 186 9.25 19.67 0.56
C MET A 186 9.77 18.27 0.26
N ALA A 187 8.89 17.28 0.18
CA ALA A 187 9.20 15.89 -0.18
C ALA A 187 9.85 15.80 -1.57
N GLN A 188 9.28 16.51 -2.54
CA GLN A 188 9.80 16.59 -3.92
C GLN A 188 11.24 17.15 -3.94
N ARG A 189 11.52 18.26 -3.25
CA ARG A 189 12.88 18.82 -3.18
C ARG A 189 13.88 17.89 -2.54
N ALA A 190 13.47 17.11 -1.55
CA ALA A 190 14.32 16.12 -0.90
C ALA A 190 14.56 14.86 -1.75
N GLY A 191 13.79 14.65 -2.81
CA GLY A 191 13.93 13.49 -3.69
C GLY A 191 13.41 12.20 -3.09
N VAL A 192 12.24 12.23 -2.41
CA VAL A 192 11.60 11.02 -1.89
C VAL A 192 11.15 10.09 -3.02
N ASP A 193 11.16 8.78 -2.78
CA ASP A 193 10.76 7.79 -3.78
C ASP A 193 9.24 7.63 -3.88
N VAL A 194 8.53 7.71 -2.74
CA VAL A 194 7.10 7.48 -2.67
C VAL A 194 6.44 8.58 -1.83
N LEU A 195 5.47 9.26 -2.42
CA LEU A 195 4.56 10.14 -1.68
C LEU A 195 3.41 9.32 -1.11
N THR A 196 3.00 9.59 0.12
CA THR A 196 1.73 9.10 0.64
C THR A 196 0.81 10.23 1.01
N HIS A 197 -0.46 9.99 0.71
CA HIS A 197 -1.59 10.91 0.73
C HIS A 197 -1.61 11.89 -0.44
N ALA A 198 -2.80 12.10 -0.98
CA ALA A 198 -3.07 13.20 -1.89
C ALA A 198 -3.45 14.45 -1.08
N PRO A 199 -2.92 15.64 -1.40
CA PRO A 199 -3.14 16.83 -0.58
C PRO A 199 -4.60 17.29 -0.61
N LEU A 200 -5.14 17.65 0.58
CA LEU A 200 -6.52 18.15 0.75
C LEU A 200 -6.66 19.67 0.66
N ASP A 201 -5.57 20.41 0.71
CA ASP A 201 -5.58 21.88 0.72
C ASP A 201 -5.57 22.48 -0.69
N ARG A 202 -4.81 21.91 -1.60
CA ARG A 202 -4.65 22.37 -2.97
C ARG A 202 -4.18 21.21 -3.86
N PRO A 203 -4.74 21.04 -5.07
CA PRO A 203 -4.34 19.97 -5.96
C PRO A 203 -2.89 20.16 -6.47
N VAL A 204 -2.22 19.05 -6.76
CA VAL A 204 -0.95 19.03 -7.50
C VAL A 204 -1.21 19.59 -8.91
N GLY A 205 -0.44 20.60 -9.29
CA GLY A 205 -0.55 21.20 -10.62
C GLY A 205 0.23 20.43 -11.69
N PRO A 206 -0.06 20.67 -13.00
CA PRO A 206 0.60 19.95 -14.09
C PRO A 206 2.13 20.08 -14.11
N ASP A 207 2.66 21.27 -13.83
CA ASP A 207 4.12 21.49 -13.81
C ASP A 207 4.78 20.68 -12.68
N GLN A 208 4.19 20.68 -11.49
CA GLN A 208 4.68 19.88 -10.36
C GLN A 208 4.55 18.37 -10.64
N ALA A 209 3.48 17.95 -11.28
CA ALA A 209 3.30 16.55 -11.69
C ALA A 209 4.39 16.12 -12.67
N ALA A 210 4.71 16.94 -13.68
CA ALA A 210 5.76 16.64 -14.63
C ALA A 210 7.15 16.54 -13.96
N GLU A 211 7.45 17.43 -13.00
CA GLU A 211 8.70 17.39 -12.23
C GLU A 211 8.78 16.10 -11.36
N LEU A 212 7.70 15.71 -10.67
CA LEU A 212 7.63 14.49 -9.87
C LEU A 212 7.85 13.24 -10.74
N VAL A 213 7.23 13.18 -11.93
CA VAL A 213 7.45 12.09 -12.90
C VAL A 213 8.91 12.04 -13.34
N ALA A 214 9.52 13.20 -13.63
CA ALA A 214 10.91 13.28 -14.07
C ALA A 214 11.92 12.78 -13.02
N THR A 215 11.58 12.86 -11.73
CA THR A 215 12.40 12.31 -10.63
C THR A 215 12.15 10.84 -10.34
N GLY A 216 11.15 10.20 -10.98
CA GLY A 216 10.76 8.81 -10.73
C GLY A 216 9.99 8.62 -9.43
N THR A 217 9.50 9.69 -8.82
CA THR A 217 8.62 9.63 -7.64
C THR A 217 7.27 9.01 -8.02
N VAL A 218 6.71 8.21 -7.11
CA VAL A 218 5.38 7.62 -7.26
C VAL A 218 4.47 8.01 -6.10
N ILE A 219 3.16 7.72 -6.18
CA ILE A 219 2.21 8.09 -5.12
C ILE A 219 1.34 6.91 -4.68
N VAL A 220 1.12 6.84 -3.35
CA VAL A 220 0.04 6.08 -2.70
C VAL A 220 -0.96 7.10 -2.16
N PRO A 221 -2.03 7.44 -2.88
CA PRO A 221 -2.85 8.63 -2.58
C PRO A 221 -3.74 8.48 -1.36
N THR A 222 -4.04 7.26 -0.93
CA THR A 222 -4.92 6.94 0.21
C THR A 222 -6.26 7.70 0.17
N LEU A 223 -6.92 7.68 -0.97
CA LEU A 223 -8.15 8.44 -1.19
C LEU A 223 -9.26 8.06 -0.21
N ALA A 224 -9.30 6.78 0.22
CA ALA A 224 -10.23 6.30 1.25
C ALA A 224 -10.01 7.03 2.60
N MET A 225 -8.74 7.24 3.01
CA MET A 225 -8.42 8.05 4.19
C MET A 225 -8.78 9.52 3.97
N MET A 226 -8.42 10.10 2.82
CA MET A 226 -8.66 11.51 2.53
C MET A 226 -10.17 11.84 2.52
N GLN A 227 -10.99 10.98 1.92
CA GLN A 227 -12.44 11.09 1.93
C GLN A 227 -12.99 10.95 3.35
N GLY A 228 -12.55 9.93 4.09
CA GLY A 228 -12.97 9.68 5.47
C GLY A 228 -12.66 10.86 6.42
N ILE A 229 -11.55 11.57 6.23
CA ILE A 229 -11.22 12.79 7.00
C ILE A 229 -12.30 13.86 6.76
N VAL A 230 -12.62 14.11 5.50
CA VAL A 230 -13.62 15.13 5.13
C VAL A 230 -14.99 14.78 5.69
N GLU A 231 -15.42 13.53 5.53
CA GLU A 231 -16.71 13.04 6.02
C GLU A 231 -16.81 13.10 7.56
N ASN A 232 -15.77 12.70 8.27
CA ASN A 232 -15.72 12.74 9.74
C ASN A 232 -15.79 14.18 10.29
N LEU A 233 -15.11 15.13 9.65
CA LEU A 233 -15.19 16.54 10.05
C LEU A 233 -16.56 17.10 9.77
N ALA A 234 -17.14 16.83 8.59
CA ALA A 234 -18.50 17.24 8.23
C ALA A 234 -19.54 16.67 9.19
N ALA A 235 -19.46 15.39 9.54
CA ALA A 235 -20.36 14.73 10.48
C ALA A 235 -20.33 15.36 11.90
N LYS A 236 -19.17 15.91 12.28
CA LYS A 236 -18.98 16.62 13.57
C LYS A 236 -19.34 18.11 13.48
N GLY A 237 -19.76 18.61 12.31
CA GLY A 237 -20.01 20.04 12.08
C GLY A 237 -18.76 20.92 12.19
N VAL A 238 -17.57 20.33 12.02
CA VAL A 238 -16.30 21.04 12.08
C VAL A 238 -15.92 21.50 10.68
N PRO A 239 -15.67 22.81 10.45
CA PRO A 239 -15.13 23.27 9.17
C PRO A 239 -13.80 22.57 8.85
N GLY A 240 -13.66 22.07 7.64
CA GLY A 240 -12.50 21.30 7.22
C GLY A 240 -12.22 21.43 5.73
N PRO A 241 -11.23 20.67 5.22
CA PRO A 241 -10.95 20.61 3.79
C PRO A 241 -12.12 19.98 3.03
N VAL A 242 -12.06 20.09 1.71
CA VAL A 242 -12.91 19.34 0.78
C VAL A 242 -12.12 18.22 0.11
N TYR A 243 -12.79 17.19 -0.37
CA TYR A 243 -12.12 16.03 -0.96
C TYR A 243 -11.55 16.29 -2.37
N GLU A 244 -12.15 17.21 -3.12
CA GLU A 244 -11.83 17.45 -4.53
C GLU A 244 -10.35 17.70 -4.84
N PRO A 245 -9.55 18.45 -4.02
CA PRO A 245 -8.11 18.60 -4.29
C PRO A 245 -7.34 17.27 -4.31
N ALA A 246 -7.70 16.31 -3.47
CA ALA A 246 -7.07 14.99 -3.46
C ALA A 246 -7.39 14.20 -4.75
N ARG A 247 -8.67 14.14 -5.13
CA ARG A 247 -9.12 13.50 -6.37
C ARG A 247 -8.45 14.15 -7.60
N ALA A 248 -8.48 15.48 -7.68
CA ALA A 248 -7.87 16.23 -8.78
C ALA A 248 -6.35 16.04 -8.87
N SER A 249 -5.67 15.88 -7.72
CA SER A 249 -4.24 15.55 -7.69
C SER A 249 -3.95 14.22 -8.36
N VAL A 250 -4.72 13.18 -8.02
CA VAL A 250 -4.57 11.86 -8.65
C VAL A 250 -4.82 11.93 -10.15
N ALA A 251 -5.88 12.60 -10.58
CA ALA A 251 -6.18 12.79 -12.00
C ALA A 251 -5.03 13.51 -12.75
N THR A 252 -4.45 14.55 -12.16
CA THR A 252 -3.33 15.29 -12.77
C THR A 252 -2.05 14.45 -12.83
N LEU A 253 -1.73 13.72 -11.76
CA LEU A 253 -0.56 12.86 -11.69
C LEU A 253 -0.67 11.67 -12.66
N HIS A 254 -1.85 11.03 -12.74
CA HIS A 254 -2.13 9.96 -13.69
C HIS A 254 -2.01 10.46 -15.14
N ALA A 255 -2.60 11.60 -15.47
CA ALA A 255 -2.49 12.20 -16.80
C ALA A 255 -1.05 12.57 -17.18
N ALA A 256 -0.18 12.86 -16.21
CA ALA A 256 1.25 13.10 -16.41
C ALA A 256 2.06 11.79 -16.56
N GLY A 257 1.43 10.61 -16.40
CA GLY A 257 2.09 9.30 -16.50
C GLY A 257 2.79 8.85 -15.21
N MET A 258 2.44 9.44 -14.05
CA MET A 258 2.97 8.96 -12.77
C MET A 258 2.36 7.61 -12.42
N PRO A 259 3.17 6.62 -11.99
CA PRO A 259 2.64 5.39 -11.41
C PRO A 259 1.85 5.69 -10.13
N ILE A 260 0.59 5.22 -10.09
CA ILE A 260 -0.28 5.32 -8.91
C ILE A 260 -0.32 3.95 -8.26
N LEU A 261 -0.13 3.89 -6.95
CA LEU A 261 -0.21 2.68 -6.14
C LEU A 261 -1.44 2.74 -5.23
N ALA A 262 -2.13 1.63 -5.06
CA ALA A 262 -3.28 1.56 -4.17
C ALA A 262 -2.84 1.37 -2.71
N GLY A 263 -3.42 2.14 -1.79
CA GLY A 263 -3.19 2.01 -0.36
C GLY A 263 -4.19 2.82 0.44
N THR A 264 -4.57 2.33 1.60
CA THR A 264 -5.79 2.78 2.30
C THR A 264 -5.54 3.69 3.49
N ASP A 265 -4.37 3.59 4.12
CA ASP A 265 -4.09 4.09 5.46
C ASP A 265 -5.01 3.46 6.54
N ALA A 266 -5.38 2.17 6.31
CA ALA A 266 -6.20 1.42 7.25
C ALA A 266 -5.53 1.35 8.62
N ASN A 267 -6.27 1.75 9.65
CA ASN A 267 -5.76 1.86 11.01
C ASN A 267 -6.87 1.72 12.06
N ALA A 268 -6.47 1.47 13.30
CA ALA A 268 -7.34 1.45 14.48
C ALA A 268 -6.89 2.45 15.56
N THR A 269 -6.15 3.48 15.18
CA THR A 269 -5.63 4.52 16.11
C THR A 269 -6.75 5.47 16.50
N PRO A 270 -7.14 5.56 17.80
CA PRO A 270 -8.21 6.47 18.23
C PRO A 270 -7.96 7.95 17.91
N ALA A 271 -6.68 8.35 17.80
CA ALA A 271 -6.27 9.71 17.49
C ALA A 271 -6.20 9.99 15.98
N ALA A 272 -6.42 8.99 15.11
CA ALA A 272 -6.43 9.18 13.68
C ALA A 272 -7.65 10.01 13.24
N PRO A 273 -7.52 10.87 12.22
CA PRO A 273 -8.62 11.70 11.74
C PRO A 273 -9.71 10.88 11.02
N ALA A 274 -9.35 9.71 10.48
CA ALA A 274 -10.24 8.69 9.95
C ALA A 274 -9.63 7.31 10.18
N SER A 275 -10.45 6.25 10.04
CA SER A 275 -10.01 4.86 10.25
C SER A 275 -10.62 3.97 9.17
N PRO A 276 -10.03 3.96 7.95
CA PRO A 276 -10.42 2.99 6.93
C PRO A 276 -10.30 1.55 7.47
N VAL A 277 -11.24 0.69 7.10
CA VAL A 277 -11.35 -0.69 7.61
C VAL A 277 -10.32 -1.59 6.92
N PHE A 278 -9.64 -2.43 7.68
CA PHE A 278 -8.62 -3.34 7.14
C PHE A 278 -9.19 -4.26 6.06
N GLY A 279 -8.53 -4.28 4.92
CA GLY A 279 -8.86 -5.07 3.75
C GLY A 279 -10.06 -4.54 2.97
N GLU A 280 -11.20 -4.29 3.59
CA GLU A 280 -12.40 -3.78 2.93
C GLU A 280 -12.16 -2.45 2.21
N SER A 281 -11.47 -1.51 2.86
CA SER A 281 -11.20 -0.18 2.30
C SER A 281 -10.27 -0.20 1.10
N LEU A 282 -9.54 -1.28 0.82
CA LEU A 282 -8.78 -1.36 -0.42
C LEU A 282 -9.69 -1.40 -1.64
N HIS A 283 -10.84 -2.06 -1.53
CA HIS A 283 -11.83 -2.04 -2.62
C HIS A 283 -12.49 -0.66 -2.79
N ASP A 284 -12.63 0.13 -1.70
CA ASP A 284 -13.05 1.53 -1.79
C ASP A 284 -11.98 2.36 -2.48
N GLU A 285 -10.71 2.21 -2.09
CA GLU A 285 -9.58 2.89 -2.72
C GLU A 285 -9.53 2.64 -4.22
N LEU A 286 -9.68 1.38 -4.66
CA LEU A 286 -9.71 1.03 -6.08
C LEU A 286 -10.87 1.74 -6.83
N ALA A 287 -12.04 1.82 -6.22
CA ALA A 287 -13.18 2.54 -6.79
C ALA A 287 -12.91 4.06 -6.87
N LEU A 288 -12.29 4.64 -5.84
CA LEU A 288 -11.91 6.05 -5.82
C LEU A 288 -10.81 6.38 -6.83
N LEU A 289 -9.87 5.45 -7.09
CA LEU A 289 -8.87 5.60 -8.15
C LEU A 289 -9.53 5.63 -9.53
N VAL A 290 -10.56 4.79 -9.76
CA VAL A 290 -11.34 4.82 -11.01
C VAL A 290 -12.13 6.13 -11.13
N ASP A 291 -12.74 6.62 -10.05
CA ASP A 291 -13.41 7.94 -10.03
C ASP A 291 -12.43 9.09 -10.31
N ALA A 292 -11.17 8.95 -9.92
CA ALA A 292 -10.11 9.91 -10.21
C ALA A 292 -9.54 9.80 -11.64
N GLY A 293 -9.99 8.85 -12.46
CA GLY A 293 -9.68 8.77 -13.89
C GLY A 293 -8.85 7.56 -14.34
N LEU A 294 -8.47 6.66 -13.45
CA LEU A 294 -7.87 5.38 -13.84
C LEU A 294 -8.92 4.47 -14.48
N THR A 295 -8.52 3.63 -15.42
CA THR A 295 -9.35 2.51 -15.85
C THR A 295 -9.42 1.44 -14.74
N PRO A 296 -10.45 0.57 -14.73
CA PRO A 296 -10.49 -0.54 -13.76
C PRO A 296 -9.26 -1.45 -13.80
N ALA A 297 -8.67 -1.69 -14.98
CA ALA A 297 -7.44 -2.46 -15.11
C ALA A 297 -6.24 -1.74 -14.47
N GLU A 298 -6.07 -0.44 -14.71
CA GLU A 298 -5.00 0.37 -14.09
C GLU A 298 -5.15 0.42 -12.56
N ALA A 299 -6.38 0.53 -12.05
CA ALA A 299 -6.64 0.48 -10.61
C ALA A 299 -6.28 -0.89 -10.02
N LEU A 300 -6.55 -1.99 -10.72
CA LEU A 300 -6.14 -3.33 -10.32
C LEU A 300 -4.61 -3.48 -10.34
N ASP A 301 -3.94 -2.97 -11.38
CA ASP A 301 -2.49 -2.97 -11.49
C ASP A 301 -1.82 -2.14 -10.39
N ALA A 302 -2.47 -1.04 -9.93
CA ALA A 302 -2.02 -0.23 -8.80
C ALA A 302 -1.95 -1.01 -7.48
N ALA A 303 -2.81 -2.04 -7.32
CA ALA A 303 -2.81 -2.94 -6.16
C ALA A 303 -2.08 -4.26 -6.42
N THR A 304 -1.36 -4.43 -7.52
CA THR A 304 -0.68 -5.68 -7.88
C THR A 304 0.70 -5.40 -8.50
N GLY A 305 0.83 -5.45 -9.82
CA GLY A 305 2.11 -5.38 -10.53
C GLY A 305 2.89 -4.10 -10.26
N ILE A 306 2.25 -2.93 -10.32
CA ILE A 306 2.91 -1.63 -10.09
C ILE A 306 3.46 -1.54 -8.66
N ALA A 307 2.69 -1.97 -7.66
CA ALA A 307 3.14 -2.00 -6.27
C ALA A 307 4.43 -2.84 -6.10
N THR A 308 4.50 -4.02 -6.74
CA THR A 308 5.66 -4.91 -6.63
C THR A 308 6.92 -4.33 -7.29
N GLU A 309 6.79 -3.65 -8.40
CA GLU A 309 7.90 -3.00 -9.10
C GLU A 309 8.54 -1.90 -8.24
N HIS A 310 7.69 -1.10 -7.57
CA HIS A 310 8.18 0.03 -6.78
C HIS A 310 8.72 -0.37 -5.39
N PHE A 311 8.22 -1.46 -4.80
CA PHE A 311 8.71 -1.94 -3.49
C PHE A 311 9.64 -3.16 -3.58
N GLY A 312 10.08 -3.54 -4.79
CA GLY A 312 11.07 -4.60 -4.99
C GLY A 312 10.56 -6.00 -4.63
N LEU A 313 9.26 -6.26 -4.79
CA LEU A 313 8.62 -7.54 -4.49
C LEU A 313 8.58 -8.42 -5.75
N ALA A 314 9.75 -8.84 -6.25
CA ALA A 314 9.89 -9.51 -7.54
C ALA A 314 9.24 -10.91 -7.63
N ASP A 315 8.86 -11.49 -6.48
CA ASP A 315 8.32 -12.85 -6.38
C ASP A 315 6.79 -12.92 -6.52
N ARG A 316 6.08 -11.79 -6.65
CA ARG A 316 4.60 -11.71 -6.63
C ARG A 316 4.04 -10.59 -7.51
N GLY A 317 2.72 -10.31 -7.41
CA GLY A 317 2.02 -9.22 -8.13
C GLY A 317 1.67 -9.55 -9.58
N ARG A 318 2.07 -10.74 -10.06
CA ARG A 318 1.71 -11.29 -11.38
C ARG A 318 1.46 -12.79 -11.27
N ILE A 319 0.67 -13.34 -12.21
CA ILE A 319 0.41 -14.79 -12.28
C ILE A 319 1.28 -15.38 -13.37
N ALA A 320 2.45 -15.89 -12.98
CA ALA A 320 3.41 -16.54 -13.87
C ALA A 320 4.14 -17.70 -13.18
N PRO A 321 4.56 -18.74 -13.94
CA PRO A 321 5.30 -19.85 -13.36
C PRO A 321 6.54 -19.43 -12.58
N GLY A 322 6.76 -20.07 -11.43
CA GLY A 322 7.88 -19.80 -10.53
C GLY A 322 7.64 -18.65 -9.56
N LEU A 323 6.58 -17.84 -9.72
CA LEU A 323 6.21 -16.81 -8.75
C LEU A 323 5.42 -17.40 -7.59
N ARG A 324 5.46 -16.72 -6.47
CA ARG A 324 4.69 -17.03 -5.27
C ARG A 324 3.19 -17.03 -5.61
N ALA A 325 2.51 -18.07 -5.17
CA ALA A 325 1.08 -18.23 -5.42
C ALA A 325 0.24 -17.42 -4.40
N ASP A 326 0.35 -16.09 -4.51
CA ASP A 326 -0.53 -15.12 -3.87
C ASP A 326 -1.62 -14.79 -4.89
N LEU A 327 -2.83 -15.29 -4.65
CA LEU A 327 -3.91 -15.31 -5.64
C LEU A 327 -5.25 -14.97 -5.02
N VAL A 328 -6.09 -14.26 -5.76
CA VAL A 328 -7.49 -13.98 -5.41
C VAL A 328 -8.40 -14.46 -6.53
N LEU A 329 -9.34 -15.32 -6.20
CA LEU A 329 -10.40 -15.76 -7.11
C LEU A 329 -11.66 -14.93 -6.86
N LEU A 330 -12.15 -14.28 -7.90
CA LEU A 330 -13.35 -13.44 -7.91
C LEU A 330 -14.49 -14.15 -8.67
N ALA A 331 -15.73 -13.80 -8.36
CA ALA A 331 -16.88 -14.28 -9.09
C ALA A 331 -17.08 -13.53 -10.43
N ASP A 332 -16.81 -12.22 -10.42
CA ASP A 332 -17.09 -11.31 -11.52
C ASP A 332 -15.80 -10.63 -12.03
N ASP A 333 -15.88 -10.03 -13.22
CA ASP A 333 -14.75 -9.40 -13.93
C ASP A 333 -14.47 -7.97 -13.41
N PRO A 334 -13.37 -7.75 -12.68
CA PRO A 334 -13.02 -6.43 -12.13
C PRO A 334 -12.50 -5.45 -13.21
N THR A 335 -12.18 -5.89 -14.41
CA THR A 335 -11.79 -4.97 -15.50
C THR A 335 -13.00 -4.34 -16.20
N VAL A 336 -14.19 -4.92 -16.01
CA VAL A 336 -15.47 -4.34 -16.46
C VAL A 336 -16.06 -3.43 -15.39
N ASP A 337 -16.04 -3.89 -14.13
CA ASP A 337 -16.50 -3.13 -12.96
C ASP A 337 -15.56 -3.41 -11.79
N ILE A 338 -14.82 -2.40 -11.37
CA ILE A 338 -13.83 -2.52 -10.30
C ILE A 338 -14.45 -2.99 -8.97
N SER A 339 -15.75 -2.76 -8.75
CA SER A 339 -16.47 -3.24 -7.58
C SER A 339 -16.50 -4.77 -7.47
N ALA A 340 -16.27 -5.50 -8.58
CA ALA A 340 -16.15 -6.95 -8.62
C ALA A 340 -14.96 -7.47 -7.80
N THR A 341 -13.97 -6.64 -7.45
CA THR A 341 -12.90 -7.02 -6.52
C THR A 341 -13.42 -7.45 -5.14
N ARG A 342 -14.65 -7.07 -4.78
CA ARG A 342 -15.33 -7.47 -3.54
C ARG A 342 -15.94 -8.89 -3.62
N THR A 343 -16.05 -9.48 -4.81
CA THR A 343 -16.69 -10.79 -5.02
C THR A 343 -15.75 -11.96 -4.76
N VAL A 344 -14.98 -11.90 -3.68
CA VAL A 344 -13.95 -12.86 -3.31
C VAL A 344 -14.55 -14.24 -3.06
N ARG A 345 -14.12 -15.26 -3.84
CA ARG A 345 -14.47 -16.68 -3.70
C ARG A 345 -13.37 -17.51 -3.05
N GLY A 346 -12.13 -17.03 -3.11
CA GLY A 346 -10.99 -17.70 -2.50
C GLY A 346 -9.75 -16.84 -2.53
N VAL A 347 -8.92 -16.99 -1.50
CA VAL A 347 -7.62 -16.34 -1.37
C VAL A 347 -6.58 -17.39 -1.06
N TRP A 348 -5.45 -17.33 -1.77
CA TRP A 348 -4.25 -18.13 -1.49
C TRP A 348 -3.08 -17.20 -1.17
N ILE A 349 -2.36 -17.54 -0.12
CA ILE A 349 -1.13 -16.86 0.32
C ILE A 349 -0.02 -17.90 0.34
N ALA A 350 1.01 -17.69 -0.47
CA ALA A 350 2.08 -18.68 -0.69
C ALA A 350 1.52 -20.08 -0.98
N GLY A 351 0.44 -20.16 -1.76
CA GLY A 351 -0.21 -21.39 -2.17
C GLY A 351 -1.13 -22.03 -1.13
N GLU A 352 -1.17 -21.52 0.10
CA GLU A 352 -2.11 -21.95 1.13
C GLU A 352 -3.45 -21.21 0.98
N ARG A 353 -4.54 -21.95 0.88
CA ARG A 353 -5.87 -21.35 0.80
C ARG A 353 -6.31 -20.86 2.18
N VAL A 354 -6.52 -19.55 2.31
CA VAL A 354 -6.84 -18.89 3.59
C VAL A 354 -8.29 -18.38 3.65
N VAL A 355 -8.96 -18.24 2.50
CA VAL A 355 -10.38 -17.86 2.39
C VAL A 355 -11.11 -18.77 1.42
N GLY A 356 -12.39 -19.04 1.71
CA GLY A 356 -13.29 -19.90 0.94
C GLY A 356 -13.39 -21.30 1.54
N ALA A 357 -14.49 -22.02 1.21
CA ALA A 357 -14.65 -23.41 1.64
C ALA A 357 -13.59 -24.31 0.96
N PRO A 358 -13.10 -25.34 1.66
CA PRO A 358 -12.17 -26.32 1.09
C PRO A 358 -12.80 -27.11 -0.07
#